data_ac65066f4718d6ecf81c8e4d58a2ca2e
#
_entry.id   ac65066f4718d6ecf81c8e4d58a2ca2e
#
_cell.length_a   1.000
_cell.length_b   1.000
_cell.length_c   1.000
_cell.angle_alpha   90.00
_cell.angle_beta   90.00
_cell.angle_gamma   90.00
#
_symmetry.space_group_name_H-M   'P 1'
#
loop_
_entity.id
_entity.type
_entity.pdbx_description
1 polymer ?
#
loop_
_entity_poly.entity_id
_entity_poly.type
_entity_poly.pdbx_seq_one_letter_code
_entity_poly.pdbx_strand_id
1 'polypeptide(L)'
;MPNHVTNVLTLHGESDQIRAMLEAIQYDDLGIGSVDFNKIIPMPESLNIEAGSQTSTGLKAYQDFIEVYTLGGTIHQDDLENIPRKSEDAFLRQRSDIRPKEWKLGKAAWNNIRLYGVPTWYGWRNQHWGTKWNSYGYGEAEVNYQEGDALNFLTAWSAPHPVMEKLAEMFPNVEIEHEWADEDIGHNCGRYRYQNGVRIEEWLPETEREAIDLGCELMGLEPLDYGLALNAAGTDYVNLEDDEYEKIELLGKTALFSNARLTDADIPEGLYCYHLRHSDDGGKFCSVEPRVGVNHGGSVILKEPLDFGKSEYIPLDEETSPNFSGERENFSDFLSDTSPQEAEEMKLC
;
A
#
# COMPACT_ATOMS: atom_id res chain seq x y z
N MET A 1 -4.00 -5.19 -11.35
CA MET A 1 -3.63 -3.78 -11.56
C MET A 1 -2.48 -3.48 -10.62
N PRO A 2 -1.61 -2.51 -10.85
CA PRO A 2 -0.65 -2.12 -9.82
C PRO A 2 -1.38 -1.42 -8.68
N ASN A 3 -0.88 -1.54 -7.45
CA ASN A 3 -1.32 -0.71 -6.36
C ASN A 3 -1.04 0.76 -6.67
N HIS A 4 -1.91 1.62 -6.22
CA HIS A 4 -1.76 3.06 -6.30
C HIS A 4 -1.07 3.58 -5.04
N VAL A 5 -0.04 4.40 -5.23
CA VAL A 5 0.62 5.10 -4.13
C VAL A 5 0.27 6.58 -4.22
N THR A 6 -0.38 7.10 -3.19
CA THR A 6 -0.64 8.52 -3.03
C THR A 6 0.66 9.23 -2.67
N ASN A 7 0.95 10.34 -3.34
CA ASN A 7 2.12 11.17 -3.09
C ASN A 7 1.66 12.60 -2.83
N VAL A 8 2.19 13.20 -1.78
CA VAL A 8 1.95 14.59 -1.40
C VAL A 8 3.30 15.30 -1.31
N LEU A 9 3.47 16.41 -2.03
CA LEU A 9 4.67 17.22 -1.94
C LEU A 9 4.33 18.58 -1.35
N THR A 10 4.95 18.91 -0.22
CA THR A 10 4.95 20.25 0.36
C THR A 10 6.28 20.93 0.05
N LEU A 11 6.22 22.16 -0.48
CA LEU A 11 7.38 22.90 -0.98
C LEU A 11 7.69 24.08 -0.05
N HIS A 12 8.95 24.19 0.38
CA HIS A 12 9.41 25.26 1.25
C HIS A 12 10.51 26.05 0.57
N GLY A 13 10.31 27.38 0.44
CA GLY A 13 11.25 28.29 -0.21
C GLY A 13 10.61 29.63 -0.55
N GLU A 14 11.33 30.48 -1.26
CA GLU A 14 10.79 31.73 -1.77
C GLU A 14 9.78 31.48 -2.90
N SER A 15 8.66 32.22 -2.92
CA SER A 15 7.56 32.02 -3.86
C SER A 15 7.97 32.01 -5.34
N ASP A 16 8.93 32.84 -5.73
CA ASP A 16 9.45 32.89 -7.10
C ASP A 16 10.24 31.62 -7.47
N GLN A 17 10.97 31.03 -6.52
CA GLN A 17 11.72 29.79 -6.71
C GLN A 17 10.78 28.59 -6.83
N ILE A 18 9.77 28.52 -5.95
CA ILE A 18 8.73 27.48 -6.01
C ILE A 18 7.99 27.57 -7.33
N ARG A 19 7.56 28.76 -7.73
CA ARG A 19 6.86 28.98 -9.00
C ARG A 19 7.70 28.56 -10.21
N ALA A 20 8.98 28.92 -10.25
CA ALA A 20 9.89 28.54 -11.32
C ALA A 20 10.04 27.00 -11.42
N MET A 21 10.09 26.31 -10.26
CA MET A 21 10.10 24.85 -10.20
C MET A 21 8.81 24.27 -10.79
N LEU A 22 7.63 24.72 -10.32
CA LEU A 22 6.33 24.24 -10.77
C LEU A 22 6.11 24.44 -12.28
N GLU A 23 6.50 25.62 -12.81
CA GLU A 23 6.44 25.90 -14.26
C GLU A 23 7.36 24.98 -15.07
N ALA A 24 8.48 24.53 -14.51
CA ALA A 24 9.43 23.66 -15.20
C ALA A 24 8.99 22.20 -15.26
N ILE A 25 8.24 21.71 -14.26
CA ILE A 25 7.92 20.28 -14.11
C ILE A 25 6.48 19.92 -14.52
N GLN A 26 5.61 20.90 -14.77
CA GLN A 26 4.20 20.66 -15.09
C GLN A 26 4.00 19.89 -16.41
N TYR A 27 2.94 19.11 -16.52
CA TYR A 27 2.43 18.65 -17.81
C TYR A 27 1.92 19.85 -18.60
N ASP A 28 2.20 19.91 -19.91
CA ASP A 28 1.83 21.05 -20.76
C ASP A 28 0.33 21.21 -20.94
N ASP A 29 -0.44 20.14 -20.79
CA ASP A 29 -1.89 20.08 -20.93
C ASP A 29 -2.65 20.20 -19.60
N LEU A 30 -2.00 19.95 -18.46
CA LEU A 30 -2.61 20.01 -17.12
C LEU A 30 -2.25 21.29 -16.35
N GLY A 31 -1.12 21.91 -16.67
CA GLY A 31 -0.68 23.15 -16.03
C GLY A 31 -0.02 22.96 -14.66
N ILE A 32 0.18 24.10 -13.99
CA ILE A 32 0.84 24.20 -12.68
C ILE A 32 0.08 23.37 -11.63
N GLY A 33 0.82 22.60 -10.84
CA GLY A 33 0.28 21.67 -9.85
C GLY A 33 0.41 20.22 -10.29
N SER A 34 0.70 19.96 -11.58
CA SER A 34 1.03 18.64 -12.10
C SER A 34 2.54 18.40 -12.13
N VAL A 35 2.98 17.13 -12.14
CA VAL A 35 4.40 16.74 -12.09
C VAL A 35 4.72 15.76 -13.21
N ASP A 36 5.40 16.19 -14.26
CA ASP A 36 5.86 15.33 -15.35
C ASP A 36 7.29 14.84 -15.09
N PHE A 37 7.46 13.57 -14.77
CA PHE A 37 8.77 12.95 -14.52
C PHE A 37 9.71 13.01 -15.73
N ASN A 38 9.17 13.07 -16.97
CA ASN A 38 10.01 13.25 -18.16
C ASN A 38 10.70 14.62 -18.21
N LYS A 39 10.16 15.64 -17.54
CA LYS A 39 10.81 16.95 -17.42
C LYS A 39 11.91 16.99 -16.35
N ILE A 40 11.91 15.99 -15.45
CA ILE A 40 12.88 15.87 -14.36
C ILE A 40 13.98 14.86 -14.75
N ILE A 41 13.58 13.66 -15.16
CA ILE A 41 14.48 12.58 -15.64
C ILE A 41 13.91 12.08 -16.98
N PRO A 42 14.35 12.65 -18.13
CA PRO A 42 13.82 12.31 -19.44
C PRO A 42 14.10 10.87 -19.83
N MET A 43 13.06 10.11 -20.18
CA MET A 43 13.24 8.76 -20.71
C MET A 43 13.63 8.83 -22.19
N PRO A 44 14.69 8.10 -22.63
CA PRO A 44 15.02 8.01 -24.06
C PRO A 44 13.86 7.46 -24.88
N GLU A 45 13.53 8.13 -25.99
CA GLU A 45 12.36 7.80 -26.83
C GLU A 45 12.42 6.36 -27.40
N SER A 46 13.62 5.86 -27.71
CA SER A 46 13.80 4.50 -28.25
C SER A 46 13.34 3.40 -27.31
N LEU A 47 13.26 3.69 -26.00
CA LEU A 47 12.73 2.78 -24.97
C LEU A 47 11.19 2.69 -25.00
N ASN A 48 10.51 3.63 -25.64
CA ASN A 48 9.04 3.67 -25.71
C ASN A 48 8.49 2.66 -26.73
N ILE A 49 8.80 1.40 -26.52
CA ILE A 49 8.33 0.25 -27.31
C ILE A 49 7.52 -0.69 -26.39
N GLU A 50 6.71 -1.55 -26.99
CA GLU A 50 5.90 -2.52 -26.27
C GLU A 50 6.72 -3.32 -25.25
N ALA A 51 6.30 -3.32 -23.98
CA ALA A 51 6.88 -4.14 -22.92
C ALA A 51 5.99 -5.39 -22.69
N GLY A 52 6.20 -6.43 -23.50
CA GLY A 52 5.35 -7.61 -23.47
C GLY A 52 5.95 -8.83 -24.17
N SER A 53 5.14 -9.87 -24.36
CA SER A 53 5.57 -11.16 -24.94
C SER A 53 6.12 -11.04 -26.35
N GLN A 54 5.54 -10.13 -27.18
CA GLN A 54 6.04 -9.93 -28.55
C GLN A 54 7.48 -9.39 -28.56
N THR A 55 7.77 -8.43 -27.69
CA THR A 55 9.13 -7.88 -27.53
C THR A 55 10.09 -8.94 -26.99
N SER A 56 9.65 -9.72 -25.98
CA SER A 56 10.49 -10.78 -25.40
C SER A 56 10.81 -11.89 -26.42
N THR A 57 9.81 -12.33 -27.19
CA THR A 57 9.99 -13.31 -28.27
C THR A 57 10.95 -12.78 -29.34
N GLY A 58 10.72 -11.54 -29.77
CA GLY A 58 11.57 -10.88 -30.76
C GLY A 58 12.99 -10.68 -30.28
N LEU A 59 13.18 -10.26 -29.01
CA LEU A 59 14.50 -10.08 -28.41
C LEU A 59 15.29 -11.38 -28.37
N LYS A 60 14.65 -12.48 -27.95
CA LYS A 60 15.30 -13.80 -27.97
C LYS A 60 15.71 -14.20 -29.38
N ALA A 61 14.82 -14.04 -30.36
CA ALA A 61 15.12 -14.37 -31.75
C ALA A 61 16.27 -13.50 -32.32
N TYR A 62 16.33 -12.22 -31.95
CA TYR A 62 17.39 -11.34 -32.38
C TYR A 62 18.72 -11.67 -31.69
N GLN A 63 18.72 -12.08 -30.43
CA GLN A 63 19.90 -12.59 -29.73
C GLN A 63 20.43 -13.87 -30.39
N ASP A 64 19.57 -14.84 -30.73
CA ASP A 64 19.94 -16.05 -31.48
C ASP A 64 20.60 -15.67 -32.84
N PHE A 65 20.03 -14.69 -33.54
CA PHE A 65 20.63 -14.18 -34.79
C PHE A 65 22.02 -13.60 -34.58
N ILE A 66 22.23 -12.74 -33.59
CA ILE A 66 23.51 -12.14 -33.27
C ILE A 66 24.54 -13.22 -32.93
N GLU A 67 24.14 -14.22 -32.14
CA GLU A 67 25.01 -15.35 -31.82
C GLU A 67 25.48 -16.09 -33.10
N VAL A 68 24.53 -16.47 -33.95
CA VAL A 68 24.86 -17.13 -35.23
C VAL A 68 25.72 -16.25 -36.15
N TYR A 69 25.43 -14.95 -36.21
CA TYR A 69 26.16 -14.00 -37.05
C TYR A 69 27.60 -13.82 -36.57
N THR A 70 27.83 -13.87 -35.26
CA THR A 70 29.17 -13.67 -34.64
C THR A 70 30.02 -14.95 -34.60
N LEU A 71 29.44 -16.15 -34.72
CA LEU A 71 30.14 -17.44 -34.72
C LEU A 71 31.14 -17.58 -35.91
N GLY A 72 30.99 -16.75 -36.96
CA GLY A 72 31.80 -16.82 -38.19
C GLY A 72 33.16 -16.08 -38.17
N GLY A 73 33.52 -15.36 -37.09
CA GLY A 73 34.78 -14.59 -37.03
C GLY A 73 34.83 -13.59 -35.89
N THR A 74 35.99 -12.93 -35.74
CA THR A 74 36.15 -11.84 -34.76
C THR A 74 35.39 -10.61 -35.27
N ILE A 75 34.20 -10.35 -34.73
CA ILE A 75 33.38 -9.18 -35.04
C ILE A 75 33.63 -8.15 -33.94
N HIS A 76 34.02 -6.94 -34.31
CA HIS A 76 34.10 -5.83 -33.39
C HIS A 76 32.70 -5.32 -33.07
N GLN A 77 32.55 -4.75 -31.89
CA GLN A 77 31.25 -4.24 -31.41
C GLN A 77 30.65 -3.21 -32.36
N ASP A 78 31.49 -2.43 -33.06
CA ASP A 78 31.07 -1.43 -34.06
C ASP A 78 30.47 -2.07 -35.32
N ASP A 79 30.85 -3.31 -35.67
CA ASP A 79 30.31 -4.05 -36.81
C ASP A 79 28.85 -4.50 -36.60
N LEU A 80 28.40 -4.59 -35.32
CA LEU A 80 27.00 -4.93 -34.96
C LEU A 80 26.02 -3.82 -35.28
N GLU A 81 26.49 -2.59 -35.45
CA GLU A 81 25.62 -1.46 -35.83
C GLU A 81 25.29 -1.48 -37.35
N ASN A 82 26.14 -2.10 -38.14
CA ASN A 82 26.08 -2.12 -39.59
C ASN A 82 25.82 -3.50 -40.18
N ILE A 83 25.09 -4.37 -39.48
CA ILE A 83 24.78 -5.73 -39.99
C ILE A 83 24.03 -5.61 -41.32
N PRO A 84 24.53 -6.26 -42.41
CA PRO A 84 23.84 -6.19 -43.69
C PRO A 84 22.45 -6.82 -43.63
N ARG A 85 21.44 -6.13 -44.16
CA ARG A 85 20.06 -6.60 -44.18
C ARG A 85 19.91 -8.01 -44.79
N LYS A 86 20.73 -8.36 -45.80
CA LYS A 86 20.74 -9.70 -46.40
C LYS A 86 21.00 -10.82 -45.40
N SER A 87 21.76 -10.54 -44.31
CA SER A 87 22.04 -11.52 -43.24
C SER A 87 20.82 -11.74 -42.35
N GLU A 88 20.12 -10.68 -42.00
CA GLU A 88 18.82 -10.77 -41.27
C GLU A 88 17.77 -11.51 -42.11
N ASP A 89 17.65 -11.18 -43.41
CA ASP A 89 16.73 -11.84 -44.34
C ASP A 89 17.02 -13.33 -44.51
N ALA A 90 18.33 -13.71 -44.50
CA ALA A 90 18.75 -15.12 -44.59
C ALA A 90 18.36 -15.91 -43.32
N PHE A 91 18.53 -15.32 -42.16
CA PHE A 91 18.14 -15.92 -40.87
C PHE A 91 16.61 -16.08 -40.78
N LEU A 92 15.85 -15.02 -41.12
CA LEU A 92 14.37 -15.02 -41.03
C LEU A 92 13.75 -16.03 -42.02
N ARG A 93 14.36 -16.33 -43.15
CA ARG A 93 13.84 -17.39 -44.05
C ARG A 93 13.81 -18.77 -43.39
N GLN A 94 14.62 -18.98 -42.35
CA GLN A 94 14.68 -20.23 -41.59
C GLN A 94 13.85 -20.19 -40.31
N ARG A 95 13.30 -19.01 -39.97
CA ARG A 95 12.54 -18.74 -38.74
C ARG A 95 11.15 -18.19 -39.07
N SER A 96 10.35 -19.01 -39.76
CA SER A 96 8.96 -18.67 -40.11
C SER A 96 8.03 -18.51 -38.90
N ASP A 97 8.48 -18.93 -37.73
CA ASP A 97 7.85 -18.76 -36.42
C ASP A 97 7.91 -17.31 -35.92
N ILE A 98 8.82 -16.47 -36.43
CA ILE A 98 9.02 -15.09 -35.99
C ILE A 98 8.25 -14.12 -36.90
N ARG A 99 7.33 -13.37 -36.31
CA ARG A 99 6.55 -12.34 -37.05
C ARG A 99 7.39 -11.09 -37.28
N PRO A 100 7.16 -10.36 -38.38
CA PRO A 100 7.91 -9.11 -38.70
C PRO A 100 7.86 -8.07 -37.58
N LYS A 101 6.72 -7.95 -36.86
CA LYS A 101 6.58 -7.03 -35.71
C LYS A 101 7.49 -7.44 -34.57
N GLU A 102 7.51 -8.74 -34.24
CA GLU A 102 8.38 -9.29 -33.17
C GLU A 102 9.85 -9.04 -33.48
N TRP A 103 10.28 -9.30 -34.74
CA TRP A 103 11.64 -9.03 -35.17
C TRP A 103 12.03 -7.56 -34.99
N LYS A 104 11.16 -6.64 -35.43
CA LYS A 104 11.40 -5.20 -35.29
C LYS A 104 11.54 -4.79 -33.82
N LEU A 105 10.62 -5.26 -32.97
CA LEU A 105 10.65 -5.02 -31.53
C LEU A 105 11.88 -5.60 -30.88
N GLY A 106 12.25 -6.84 -31.24
CA GLY A 106 13.43 -7.52 -30.71
C GLY A 106 14.73 -6.82 -31.04
N LYS A 107 14.87 -6.34 -32.30
CA LYS A 107 16.02 -5.53 -32.72
C LYS A 107 16.12 -4.22 -31.95
N ALA A 108 15.01 -3.53 -31.77
CA ALA A 108 14.95 -2.29 -30.98
C ALA A 108 15.31 -2.56 -29.51
N ALA A 109 14.71 -3.59 -28.90
CA ALA A 109 14.99 -3.99 -27.53
C ALA A 109 16.46 -4.36 -27.29
N TRP A 110 17.06 -5.09 -28.23
CA TRP A 110 18.49 -5.44 -28.16
C TRP A 110 19.39 -4.19 -28.23
N ASN A 111 19.09 -3.24 -29.12
CA ASN A 111 19.82 -1.98 -29.18
C ASN A 111 19.65 -1.16 -27.88
N ASN A 112 18.44 -1.13 -27.31
CA ASN A 112 18.19 -0.45 -26.04
C ASN A 112 19.00 -1.06 -24.89
N ILE A 113 19.12 -2.40 -24.83
CA ILE A 113 19.96 -3.06 -23.82
C ILE A 113 21.42 -2.61 -23.96
N ARG A 114 21.93 -2.48 -25.18
CA ARG A 114 23.31 -2.02 -25.40
C ARG A 114 23.53 -0.57 -24.96
N LEU A 115 22.56 0.31 -25.17
CA LEU A 115 22.67 1.73 -24.87
C LEU A 115 22.31 2.07 -23.41
N TYR A 116 21.32 1.39 -22.84
CA TYR A 116 20.69 1.77 -21.57
C TYR A 116 20.63 0.64 -20.54
N GLY A 117 21.10 -0.57 -20.89
CA GLY A 117 21.08 -1.73 -20.00
C GLY A 117 19.71 -2.43 -19.89
N VAL A 118 18.64 -1.88 -20.49
CA VAL A 118 17.26 -2.39 -20.40
C VAL A 118 16.59 -2.39 -21.78
N PRO A 119 15.65 -3.33 -22.05
CA PRO A 119 15.03 -3.46 -23.37
C PRO A 119 13.95 -2.44 -23.68
N THR A 120 13.20 -1.96 -22.66
CA THR A 120 11.99 -1.16 -22.84
C THR A 120 11.83 -0.11 -21.73
N TRP A 121 10.81 0.75 -21.89
CA TRP A 121 10.42 1.75 -20.89
C TRP A 121 10.20 1.17 -19.49
N TYR A 122 9.72 -0.07 -19.39
CA TYR A 122 9.35 -0.68 -18.11
C TYR A 122 10.55 -0.83 -17.15
N GLY A 123 11.62 -1.46 -17.60
CA GLY A 123 12.82 -1.59 -16.78
C GLY A 123 13.49 -0.25 -16.49
N TRP A 124 13.48 0.65 -17.49
CA TRP A 124 14.11 1.96 -17.36
C TRP A 124 13.40 2.84 -16.33
N ARG A 125 12.06 2.91 -16.37
CA ARG A 125 11.27 3.71 -15.42
C ARG A 125 11.42 3.21 -13.99
N ASN A 126 11.33 1.90 -13.77
CA ASN A 126 11.56 1.34 -12.43
C ASN A 126 12.97 1.68 -11.89
N GLN A 127 14.00 1.70 -12.73
CA GLN A 127 15.38 2.02 -12.32
C GLN A 127 15.60 3.51 -12.09
N HIS A 128 15.00 4.39 -12.90
CA HIS A 128 15.31 5.82 -12.91
C HIS A 128 14.23 6.68 -12.26
N TRP A 129 12.97 6.28 -12.31
CA TRP A 129 11.88 6.97 -11.61
C TRP A 129 11.53 6.33 -10.28
N GLY A 130 11.89 5.05 -10.07
CA GLY A 130 11.49 4.28 -8.90
C GLY A 130 10.06 3.77 -8.95
N THR A 131 9.32 4.04 -10.03
CA THR A 131 7.91 3.67 -10.21
C THR A 131 7.64 3.26 -11.66
N LYS A 132 6.58 2.49 -11.86
CA LYS A 132 6.23 1.95 -13.18
C LYS A 132 5.81 3.00 -14.19
N TRP A 133 4.99 3.97 -13.78
CA TRP A 133 4.40 4.97 -14.65
C TRP A 133 4.86 6.38 -14.28
N ASN A 134 4.62 7.34 -15.17
CA ASN A 134 4.70 8.76 -14.81
C ASN A 134 3.63 9.09 -13.77
N SER A 135 3.67 10.24 -13.15
CA SER A 135 2.63 10.67 -12.23
C SER A 135 1.27 10.70 -12.91
N TYR A 136 0.22 10.43 -12.17
CA TYR A 136 -1.17 10.44 -12.63
C TYR A 136 -2.14 10.74 -11.46
N GLY A 137 -3.43 10.56 -11.68
CA GLY A 137 -4.47 10.83 -10.66
C GLY A 137 -4.99 12.25 -10.70
N TYR A 138 -4.56 13.05 -11.68
CA TYR A 138 -5.12 14.37 -11.97
C TYR A 138 -6.52 14.22 -12.59
N GLY A 139 -7.45 15.12 -12.25
CA GLY A 139 -8.76 15.15 -12.89
C GLY A 139 -8.69 15.38 -14.40
N GLU A 140 -9.86 15.36 -15.09
CA GLU A 140 -9.93 15.62 -16.53
C GLU A 140 -9.76 17.11 -16.91
N ALA A 141 -9.77 18.01 -15.92
CA ALA A 141 -9.56 19.45 -16.09
C ALA A 141 -8.14 19.85 -15.71
N GLU A 142 -7.74 21.09 -16.07
CA GLU A 142 -6.50 21.69 -15.57
C GLU A 142 -6.43 21.61 -14.04
N VAL A 143 -5.24 21.36 -13.51
CA VAL A 143 -5.02 21.28 -12.06
C VAL A 143 -5.20 22.67 -11.46
N ASN A 144 -6.10 22.79 -10.50
CA ASN A 144 -6.34 24.08 -9.83
C ASN A 144 -5.36 24.24 -8.64
N TYR A 145 -4.15 24.70 -8.93
CA TYR A 145 -3.12 24.96 -7.92
C TYR A 145 -3.19 26.42 -7.46
N GLN A 146 -3.15 26.62 -6.14
CA GLN A 146 -2.98 27.93 -5.52
C GLN A 146 -1.63 27.99 -4.79
N GLU A 147 -1.07 29.19 -4.65
CA GLU A 147 0.21 29.35 -3.96
C GLU A 147 0.11 28.85 -2.50
N GLY A 148 0.99 27.94 -2.15
CA GLY A 148 1.03 27.29 -0.84
C GLY A 148 0.31 25.94 -0.77
N ASP A 149 -0.38 25.53 -1.84
CA ASP A 149 -0.98 24.20 -1.90
C ASP A 149 0.11 23.11 -1.98
N ALA A 150 -0.18 21.95 -1.40
CA ALA A 150 0.61 20.75 -1.65
C ALA A 150 0.28 20.17 -3.03
N LEU A 151 1.28 19.55 -3.69
CA LEU A 151 1.08 18.81 -4.93
C LEU A 151 0.63 17.40 -4.60
N ASN A 152 -0.48 16.97 -5.19
CA ASN A 152 -1.04 15.64 -5.00
C ASN A 152 -1.04 14.87 -6.33
N PHE A 153 -0.50 13.65 -6.34
CA PHE A 153 -0.51 12.77 -7.48
C PHE A 153 -0.36 11.30 -7.07
N LEU A 154 -0.67 10.41 -8.00
CA LEU A 154 -0.52 8.97 -7.81
C LEU A 154 0.69 8.44 -8.57
N THR A 155 1.29 7.38 -8.03
CA THR A 155 2.27 6.55 -8.71
C THR A 155 1.89 5.08 -8.60
N ALA A 156 2.56 4.22 -9.39
CA ALA A 156 2.25 2.80 -9.45
C ALA A 156 3.31 1.98 -8.72
N TRP A 157 2.90 1.23 -7.68
CA TRP A 157 3.66 0.31 -6.83
C TRP A 157 4.56 0.96 -5.79
N SER A 158 5.15 2.11 -6.07
CA SER A 158 6.11 2.75 -5.17
C SER A 158 6.22 4.25 -5.40
N ALA A 159 6.65 4.95 -4.37
CA ALA A 159 6.96 6.38 -4.44
C ALA A 159 8.19 6.65 -5.33
N PRO A 160 8.23 7.81 -6.04
CA PRO A 160 9.25 8.12 -7.04
C PRO A 160 10.50 8.77 -6.41
N HIS A 161 11.14 8.14 -5.43
CA HIS A 161 12.27 8.73 -4.69
C HIS A 161 13.41 9.25 -5.57
N PRO A 162 13.85 8.54 -6.65
CA PRO A 162 14.90 9.07 -7.53
C PRO A 162 14.49 10.37 -8.25
N VAL A 163 13.18 10.52 -8.53
CA VAL A 163 12.65 11.74 -9.14
C VAL A 163 12.70 12.89 -8.13
N MET A 164 12.38 12.64 -6.86
CA MET A 164 12.44 13.65 -5.79
C MET A 164 13.87 14.11 -5.53
N GLU A 165 14.83 13.19 -5.47
CA GLU A 165 16.25 13.53 -5.34
C GLU A 165 16.72 14.41 -6.51
N LYS A 166 16.37 14.04 -7.74
CA LYS A 166 16.74 14.82 -8.94
C LYS A 166 16.07 16.19 -8.96
N LEU A 167 14.80 16.26 -8.55
CA LEU A 167 14.07 17.52 -8.46
C LEU A 167 14.73 18.48 -7.45
N ALA A 168 15.11 17.98 -6.29
CA ALA A 168 15.85 18.75 -5.28
C ALA A 168 17.25 19.19 -5.76
N GLU A 169 17.91 18.41 -6.61
CA GLU A 169 19.17 18.79 -7.28
C GLU A 169 18.95 19.94 -8.27
N MET A 170 17.87 19.88 -9.06
CA MET A 170 17.53 20.91 -10.05
C MET A 170 17.15 22.26 -9.40
N PHE A 171 16.52 22.21 -8.23
CA PHE A 171 16.01 23.36 -7.50
C PHE A 171 16.56 23.42 -6.07
N PRO A 172 17.86 23.70 -5.90
CA PRO A 172 18.53 23.57 -4.60
C PRO A 172 18.04 24.56 -3.52
N ASN A 173 17.35 25.64 -3.93
CA ASN A 173 16.78 26.62 -3.03
C ASN A 173 15.35 26.29 -2.56
N VAL A 174 14.77 25.18 -3.06
CA VAL A 174 13.47 24.67 -2.63
C VAL A 174 13.70 23.40 -1.83
N GLU A 175 13.22 23.37 -0.60
CA GLU A 175 13.15 22.16 0.19
C GLU A 175 11.84 21.44 -0.16
N ILE A 176 11.91 20.12 -0.36
CA ILE A 176 10.78 19.28 -0.74
C ILE A 176 10.49 18.32 0.42
N GLU A 177 9.34 18.45 1.03
CA GLU A 177 8.79 17.43 1.90
C GLU A 177 7.88 16.52 1.07
N HIS A 178 8.20 15.24 1.03
CA HIS A 178 7.50 14.22 0.26
C HIS A 178 6.93 13.17 1.20
N GLU A 179 5.62 13.07 1.23
CA GLU A 179 4.88 12.05 1.96
C GLU A 179 4.24 11.11 0.95
N TRP A 180 4.16 9.83 1.31
CA TRP A 180 3.52 8.83 0.46
C TRP A 180 2.85 7.73 1.27
N ALA A 181 1.79 7.13 0.72
CA ALA A 181 1.14 5.94 1.25
C ALA A 181 0.54 5.09 0.12
N ASP A 182 0.66 3.78 0.26
CA ASP A 182 0.04 2.78 -0.63
C ASP A 182 -1.46 2.65 -0.34
N GLU A 183 -2.26 2.32 -1.37
CA GLU A 183 -3.68 1.98 -1.18
C GLU A 183 -3.89 0.73 -0.30
N ASP A 184 -2.85 -0.11 -0.17
CA ASP A 184 -2.78 -1.18 0.82
C ASP A 184 -2.38 -0.55 2.16
N ILE A 185 -3.39 -0.12 2.91
CA ILE A 185 -3.23 0.73 4.10
C ILE A 185 -2.29 0.08 5.13
N GLY A 186 -1.44 0.87 5.75
CA GLY A 186 -0.45 0.39 6.72
C GLY A 186 0.85 -0.13 6.09
N HIS A 187 0.98 -0.11 4.76
CA HIS A 187 2.17 -0.57 4.05
C HIS A 187 2.76 0.52 3.14
N ASN A 188 4.05 0.38 2.79
CA ASN A 188 4.73 1.22 1.80
C ASN A 188 4.40 2.71 1.94
N CYS A 189 4.61 3.28 3.14
CA CYS A 189 4.34 4.66 3.48
C CYS A 189 5.49 5.31 4.25
N GLY A 190 5.54 6.64 4.27
CA GLY A 190 6.57 7.39 4.98
C GLY A 190 6.65 8.85 4.56
N ARG A 191 7.65 9.53 5.09
CA ARG A 191 7.94 10.95 4.83
C ARG A 191 9.44 11.14 4.67
N TYR A 192 9.86 11.79 3.58
CA TYR A 192 11.24 12.22 3.36
C TYR A 192 11.30 13.71 3.09
N ARG A 193 12.39 14.34 3.52
CA ARG A 193 12.70 15.72 3.15
C ARG A 193 13.97 15.78 2.34
N TYR A 194 13.94 16.54 1.26
CA TYR A 194 15.04 16.66 0.30
C TYR A 194 15.46 18.11 0.15
N GLN A 195 16.76 18.33 0.06
CA GLN A 195 17.34 19.63 -0.29
C GLN A 195 18.69 19.42 -0.98
N ASN A 196 19.03 20.25 -1.97
CA ASN A 196 20.29 20.15 -2.73
C ASN A 196 20.58 18.75 -3.31
N GLY A 197 19.56 18.01 -3.75
CA GLY A 197 19.71 16.67 -4.30
C GLY A 197 20.01 15.57 -3.28
N VAL A 198 19.90 15.86 -1.99
CA VAL A 198 20.11 14.87 -0.93
C VAL A 198 18.90 14.79 -0.01
N ARG A 199 18.65 13.60 0.50
CA ARG A 199 17.66 13.38 1.54
C ARG A 199 18.26 13.83 2.87
N ILE A 200 17.66 14.87 3.48
CA ILE A 200 18.10 15.48 4.74
C ILE A 200 17.36 14.94 5.95
N GLU A 201 16.18 14.37 5.76
CA GLU A 201 15.36 13.78 6.82
C GLU A 201 14.63 12.57 6.26
N GLU A 202 14.46 11.55 7.10
CA GLU A 202 13.74 10.32 6.82
C GLU A 202 12.89 9.96 8.04
N TRP A 203 11.59 9.78 7.81
CA TRP A 203 10.69 9.21 8.79
C TRP A 203 9.91 8.06 8.14
N LEU A 204 9.98 6.89 8.76
CA LEU A 204 9.21 5.71 8.42
C LEU A 204 8.43 5.28 9.66
N PRO A 205 7.18 4.86 9.54
CA PRO A 205 6.41 4.37 10.69
C PRO A 205 7.15 3.24 11.41
N GLU A 206 7.18 3.31 12.75
CA GLU A 206 7.75 2.26 13.59
C GLU A 206 6.70 1.22 14.00
N THR A 207 5.41 1.60 13.91
CA THR A 207 4.28 0.75 14.28
C THR A 207 3.25 0.69 13.13
N GLU A 208 2.45 -0.37 13.09
CA GLU A 208 1.34 -0.52 12.15
C GLU A 208 0.33 0.62 12.31
N ARG A 209 0.07 1.04 13.53
CA ARG A 209 -0.80 2.19 13.83
C ARG A 209 -0.32 3.47 13.14
N GLU A 210 0.97 3.82 13.30
CA GLU A 210 1.52 5.02 12.64
C GLU A 210 1.42 4.94 11.12
N ALA A 211 1.60 3.74 10.55
CA ALA A 211 1.47 3.51 9.12
C ALA A 211 0.03 3.69 8.62
N ILE A 212 -0.95 3.17 9.36
CA ILE A 212 -2.38 3.33 9.07
C ILE A 212 -2.79 4.80 9.23
N ASP A 213 -2.39 5.45 10.33
CA ASP A 213 -2.70 6.87 10.59
C ASP A 213 -2.20 7.76 9.45
N LEU A 214 -0.93 7.59 9.01
CA LEU A 214 -0.38 8.33 7.87
C LEU A 214 -1.14 8.05 6.58
N GLY A 215 -1.44 6.78 6.28
CA GLY A 215 -2.16 6.41 5.08
C GLY A 215 -3.55 7.02 5.03
N CYS A 216 -4.30 6.96 6.12
CA CYS A 216 -5.61 7.59 6.25
C CYS A 216 -5.53 9.11 6.08
N GLU A 217 -4.56 9.77 6.73
CA GLU A 217 -4.34 11.22 6.60
C GLU A 217 -4.11 11.63 5.14
N LEU A 218 -3.20 10.95 4.43
CA LEU A 218 -2.84 11.30 3.04
C LEU A 218 -3.95 11.00 2.02
N MET A 219 -4.80 10.02 2.30
CA MET A 219 -5.92 9.66 1.42
C MET A 219 -7.22 10.39 1.79
N GLY A 220 -7.27 11.10 2.93
CA GLY A 220 -8.48 11.75 3.43
C GLY A 220 -9.59 10.76 3.81
N LEU A 221 -9.21 9.62 4.36
CA LEU A 221 -10.07 8.52 4.78
C LEU A 221 -9.94 8.30 6.30
N GLU A 222 -10.91 7.61 6.87
CA GLU A 222 -10.86 7.19 8.28
C GLU A 222 -10.52 5.69 8.36
N PRO A 223 -9.87 5.22 9.44
CA PRO A 223 -9.58 3.79 9.61
C PRO A 223 -10.82 2.90 9.47
N LEU A 224 -11.98 3.40 9.89
CA LEU A 224 -13.26 2.68 9.78
C LEU A 224 -13.65 2.37 8.32
N ASP A 225 -13.25 3.20 7.36
CA ASP A 225 -13.49 2.95 5.92
C ASP A 225 -12.79 1.68 5.43
N TYR A 226 -11.78 1.21 6.17
CA TYR A 226 -11.06 -0.03 5.95
C TYR A 226 -11.49 -1.16 6.90
N GLY A 227 -12.61 -0.99 7.62
CA GLY A 227 -13.05 -1.96 8.62
C GLY A 227 -12.14 -2.05 9.85
N LEU A 228 -11.34 -1.01 10.13
CA LEU A 228 -10.41 -0.93 11.24
C LEU A 228 -10.96 -0.05 12.37
N ALA A 229 -10.78 -0.48 13.61
CA ALA A 229 -11.05 0.34 14.79
C ALA A 229 -9.87 0.30 15.75
N LEU A 230 -9.68 1.39 16.52
CA LEU A 230 -8.67 1.42 17.56
C LEU A 230 -9.03 0.36 18.63
N ASN A 231 -8.05 -0.40 19.08
CA ASN A 231 -8.25 -1.38 20.14
C ASN A 231 -8.53 -0.71 21.50
N ALA A 232 -9.13 -1.45 22.43
CA ALA A 232 -9.51 -0.95 23.77
C ALA A 232 -8.28 -0.50 24.60
N ALA A 233 -7.09 -1.02 24.30
CA ALA A 233 -5.84 -0.57 24.92
C ALA A 233 -5.34 0.76 24.33
N GLY A 234 -5.85 1.23 23.22
CA GLY A 234 -5.43 2.44 22.52
C GLY A 234 -4.02 2.34 21.92
N THR A 235 -3.54 1.14 21.62
CA THR A 235 -2.17 0.90 21.14
C THR A 235 -2.08 0.67 19.64
N ASP A 236 -3.10 0.02 19.04
CA ASP A 236 -3.09 -0.40 17.66
C ASP A 236 -4.51 -0.53 17.10
N TYR A 237 -4.64 -0.84 15.81
CA TYR A 237 -5.91 -1.12 15.16
C TYR A 237 -6.22 -2.61 15.17
N VAL A 238 -7.52 -2.94 15.24
CA VAL A 238 -8.07 -4.29 15.08
C VAL A 238 -9.03 -4.30 13.91
N ASN A 239 -8.99 -5.37 13.13
CA ASN A 239 -9.94 -5.57 12.05
C ASN A 239 -11.29 -6.00 12.63
N LEU A 240 -12.35 -5.36 12.17
CA LEU A 240 -13.71 -5.60 12.67
C LEU A 240 -14.40 -6.79 12.01
N GLU A 241 -13.93 -7.23 10.82
CA GLU A 241 -14.64 -8.17 9.96
C GLU A 241 -13.97 -9.54 9.81
N ASP A 242 -12.66 -9.67 10.12
CA ASP A 242 -11.89 -10.87 9.79
C ASP A 242 -12.17 -12.07 10.69
N ASP A 243 -12.47 -11.86 11.97
CA ASP A 243 -12.67 -12.93 12.94
C ASP A 243 -14.16 -13.07 13.33
N GLU A 244 -14.69 -14.28 13.22
CA GLU A 244 -16.01 -14.63 13.73
C GLU A 244 -15.94 -15.29 15.11
N TYR A 245 -16.69 -14.78 16.04
CA TYR A 245 -16.83 -15.23 17.42
C TYR A 245 -18.20 -15.90 17.65
N GLU A 246 -18.27 -16.85 18.58
CA GLU A 246 -19.54 -17.51 18.92
C GLU A 246 -20.39 -16.60 19.82
N LYS A 247 -21.66 -16.35 19.44
CA LYS A 247 -22.60 -15.57 20.22
C LYS A 247 -23.10 -16.37 21.43
N ILE A 248 -23.00 -15.79 22.60
CA ILE A 248 -23.42 -16.40 23.85
C ILE A 248 -24.28 -15.46 24.69
N GLU A 249 -25.07 -16.04 25.63
CA GLU A 249 -25.65 -15.31 26.71
C GLU A 249 -24.87 -15.59 28.01
N LEU A 250 -24.39 -14.54 28.68
CA LEU A 250 -23.68 -14.62 29.94
C LEU A 250 -24.21 -13.59 30.94
N LEU A 251 -24.61 -14.03 32.13
CA LEU A 251 -25.17 -13.13 33.17
C LEU A 251 -26.34 -12.28 32.66
N GLY A 252 -27.15 -12.83 31.75
CA GLY A 252 -28.28 -12.13 31.14
C GLY A 252 -27.90 -11.04 30.12
N LYS A 253 -26.64 -11.04 29.61
CA LYS A 253 -26.16 -10.15 28.61
C LYS A 253 -25.69 -10.94 27.38
N THR A 254 -25.95 -10.42 26.19
CA THR A 254 -25.39 -10.95 24.95
C THR A 254 -23.92 -10.63 24.90
N ALA A 255 -23.11 -11.61 24.54
CA ALA A 255 -21.65 -11.51 24.46
C ALA A 255 -21.10 -12.34 23.30
N LEU A 256 -19.88 -12.03 22.90
CA LEU A 256 -19.08 -12.86 22.00
C LEU A 256 -18.11 -13.74 22.80
N PHE A 257 -17.89 -14.95 22.34
CA PHE A 257 -16.98 -15.92 22.96
C PHE A 257 -15.88 -16.36 22.03
N SER A 258 -14.67 -16.43 22.55
CA SER A 258 -13.49 -17.00 21.91
C SER A 258 -12.80 -18.01 22.80
N ASN A 259 -12.34 -19.12 22.21
CA ASN A 259 -11.45 -20.07 22.90
C ASN A 259 -10.05 -19.49 23.12
N ALA A 260 -9.65 -18.44 22.36
CA ALA A 260 -8.38 -17.75 22.53
C ALA A 260 -8.38 -16.92 23.81
N ARG A 261 -7.15 -16.66 24.31
CA ARG A 261 -6.94 -15.72 25.40
C ARG A 261 -6.78 -14.31 24.82
N LEU A 262 -7.90 -13.59 24.68
CA LEU A 262 -7.92 -12.21 24.21
C LEU A 262 -7.62 -11.24 25.36
N THR A 263 -7.12 -10.07 25.00
CA THR A 263 -6.82 -8.93 25.89
C THR A 263 -7.44 -7.66 25.32
N ASP A 264 -7.31 -6.54 26.01
CA ASP A 264 -7.76 -5.24 25.50
C ASP A 264 -7.03 -4.82 24.21
N ALA A 265 -5.89 -5.45 23.90
CA ALA A 265 -5.17 -5.23 22.62
C ALA A 265 -5.80 -5.99 21.43
N ASP A 266 -6.64 -6.97 21.71
CA ASP A 266 -7.22 -7.86 20.68
C ASP A 266 -8.71 -7.51 20.36
N ILE A 267 -9.29 -6.53 21.05
CA ILE A 267 -10.70 -6.15 20.88
C ILE A 267 -10.86 -4.66 20.56
N PRO A 268 -11.92 -4.24 19.84
CA PRO A 268 -12.20 -2.84 19.55
C PRO A 268 -12.47 -1.99 20.80
N GLU A 269 -12.20 -0.69 20.70
CA GLU A 269 -12.62 0.29 21.71
C GLU A 269 -14.13 0.24 21.92
N GLY A 270 -14.56 0.41 23.15
CA GLY A 270 -15.97 0.34 23.55
C GLY A 270 -16.47 -1.07 23.89
N LEU A 271 -15.65 -2.08 23.70
CA LEU A 271 -15.91 -3.45 24.17
C LEU A 271 -15.06 -3.79 25.39
N TYR A 272 -15.50 -4.79 26.16
CA TYR A 272 -14.88 -5.21 27.42
C TYR A 272 -14.55 -6.70 27.36
N CYS A 273 -13.30 -7.07 27.62
CA CYS A 273 -12.83 -8.45 27.61
C CYS A 273 -12.81 -9.03 29.04
N TYR A 274 -13.35 -10.21 29.20
CA TYR A 274 -13.32 -10.97 30.43
C TYR A 274 -12.91 -12.42 30.16
N HIS A 275 -12.46 -13.14 31.21
CA HIS A 275 -11.97 -14.51 31.09
C HIS A 275 -12.84 -15.48 31.86
N LEU A 276 -13.34 -16.51 31.19
CA LEU A 276 -13.93 -17.68 31.84
C LEU A 276 -12.84 -18.54 32.46
N ARG A 277 -13.11 -19.10 33.63
CA ARG A 277 -12.16 -19.94 34.38
C ARG A 277 -12.87 -21.12 35.00
N HIS A 278 -12.08 -22.17 35.20
CA HIS A 278 -12.49 -23.37 35.92
C HIS A 278 -11.51 -23.63 37.03
N SER A 279 -12.00 -23.83 38.25
CA SER A 279 -11.18 -24.35 39.37
C SER A 279 -11.16 -25.88 39.32
N ASP A 280 -10.15 -26.48 39.96
CA ASP A 280 -9.98 -27.93 39.99
C ASP A 280 -11.13 -28.67 40.72
N ASP A 281 -11.88 -27.98 41.59
CA ASP A 281 -13.08 -28.49 42.29
C ASP A 281 -14.37 -28.32 41.49
N GLY A 282 -14.29 -27.83 40.24
CA GLY A 282 -15.43 -27.67 39.31
C GLY A 282 -16.14 -26.33 39.39
N GLY A 283 -15.66 -25.37 40.17
CA GLY A 283 -16.18 -24.01 40.21
C GLY A 283 -15.90 -23.27 38.90
N LYS A 284 -16.87 -22.50 38.40
CA LYS A 284 -16.76 -21.63 37.22
C LYS A 284 -16.77 -20.18 37.66
N PHE A 285 -15.93 -19.36 37.02
CA PHE A 285 -15.80 -17.93 37.35
C PHE A 285 -15.61 -17.09 36.09
N CYS A 286 -16.03 -15.82 36.16
CA CYS A 286 -15.69 -14.78 35.23
C CYS A 286 -14.78 -13.75 35.91
N SER A 287 -13.71 -13.30 35.27
CA SER A 287 -12.74 -12.36 35.86
C SER A 287 -12.15 -11.42 34.83
N VAL A 288 -11.65 -10.26 35.27
CA VAL A 288 -10.99 -9.25 34.42
C VAL A 288 -9.64 -9.76 33.88
N GLU A 289 -8.81 -10.34 34.76
CA GLU A 289 -7.46 -10.76 34.38
C GLU A 289 -7.31 -12.28 34.29
N PRO A 290 -6.55 -12.78 33.30
CA PRO A 290 -6.16 -14.18 33.23
C PRO A 290 -5.14 -14.48 34.34
N ARG A 291 -5.47 -15.33 35.34
CA ARG A 291 -4.50 -15.78 36.34
C ARG A 291 -3.70 -16.97 35.88
N VAL A 292 -2.38 -16.95 36.18
CA VAL A 292 -1.49 -18.10 35.98
C VAL A 292 -1.90 -19.22 36.95
N GLY A 293 -2.05 -20.45 36.44
CA GLY A 293 -2.31 -21.64 37.25
C GLY A 293 -3.77 -22.04 37.43
N VAL A 294 -4.71 -21.37 36.77
CA VAL A 294 -6.13 -21.75 36.66
C VAL A 294 -6.44 -22.11 35.22
N ASN A 295 -7.24 -23.16 34.99
CA ASN A 295 -7.62 -23.57 33.65
C ASN A 295 -8.41 -22.45 32.96
N HIS A 296 -7.91 -22.00 31.82
CA HIS A 296 -8.55 -20.98 31.00
C HIS A 296 -9.71 -21.62 30.21
N GLY A 297 -10.90 -21.08 30.36
CA GLY A 297 -12.11 -21.57 29.70
C GLY A 297 -12.54 -20.75 28.47
N GLY A 298 -11.77 -19.71 28.12
CA GLY A 298 -12.05 -18.82 26.98
C GLY A 298 -12.16 -17.35 27.41
N SER A 299 -12.27 -16.48 26.42
CA SER A 299 -12.52 -15.04 26.56
C SER A 299 -13.96 -14.70 26.20
N VAL A 300 -14.55 -13.74 26.90
CA VAL A 300 -15.90 -13.24 26.67
C VAL A 300 -15.82 -11.74 26.45
N ILE A 301 -16.47 -11.25 25.40
CA ILE A 301 -16.46 -9.86 24.99
C ILE A 301 -17.87 -9.30 25.10
N LEU A 302 -18.02 -8.18 25.79
CA LEU A 302 -19.29 -7.54 26.11
C LEU A 302 -19.31 -6.07 25.68
N LYS A 303 -20.48 -5.54 25.33
CA LYS A 303 -20.68 -4.10 25.06
C LYS A 303 -20.73 -3.25 26.35
N GLU A 304 -21.03 -3.87 27.47
CA GLU A 304 -21.13 -3.18 28.76
C GLU A 304 -20.22 -3.83 29.79
N PRO A 305 -19.63 -3.04 30.70
CA PRO A 305 -18.77 -3.61 31.74
C PRO A 305 -19.61 -4.48 32.72
N LEU A 306 -18.95 -5.51 33.26
CA LEU A 306 -19.48 -6.31 34.35
C LEU A 306 -19.13 -5.65 35.68
N ASP A 307 -20.11 -5.65 36.60
CA ASP A 307 -19.89 -5.16 37.98
C ASP A 307 -19.37 -6.28 38.87
N PHE A 308 -18.12 -6.21 39.24
CA PHE A 308 -17.47 -7.13 40.19
C PHE A 308 -17.62 -6.73 41.64
N GLY A 309 -18.19 -5.55 41.94
CA GLY A 309 -18.31 -5.02 43.30
C GLY A 309 -16.91 -4.86 43.95
N LYS A 310 -16.67 -5.65 45.03
CA LYS A 310 -15.36 -5.73 45.71
C LYS A 310 -14.62 -7.03 45.43
N SER A 311 -15.13 -7.85 44.53
CA SER A 311 -14.56 -9.16 44.20
C SER A 311 -13.63 -9.05 42.96
N GLU A 312 -12.66 -9.95 42.87
CA GLU A 312 -11.80 -10.09 41.70
C GLU A 312 -12.43 -11.02 40.64
N TYR A 313 -13.54 -11.69 40.98
CA TYR A 313 -14.24 -12.61 40.09
C TYR A 313 -15.74 -12.67 40.41
N ILE A 314 -16.53 -13.06 39.42
CA ILE A 314 -17.97 -13.35 39.57
C ILE A 314 -18.10 -14.88 39.48
N PRO A 315 -18.58 -15.57 40.53
CA PRO A 315 -18.88 -16.99 40.47
C PRO A 315 -20.06 -17.24 39.52
N LEU A 316 -19.97 -18.30 38.71
CA LEU A 316 -21.01 -18.70 37.78
C LEU A 316 -21.66 -20.02 38.27
N ASP A 317 -22.97 -20.08 38.24
CA ASP A 317 -23.80 -21.25 38.53
C ASP A 317 -24.47 -21.77 37.24
N GLU A 318 -25.44 -22.66 37.37
CA GLU A 318 -26.15 -23.22 36.22
C GLU A 318 -26.98 -22.18 35.45
N GLU A 319 -27.48 -21.14 36.13
CA GLU A 319 -28.31 -20.09 35.54
C GLU A 319 -27.48 -18.97 34.90
N THR A 320 -26.28 -18.73 35.45
CA THR A 320 -25.38 -17.65 35.03
C THR A 320 -24.21 -18.14 34.15
N SER A 321 -24.07 -19.44 33.95
CA SER A 321 -23.08 -20.04 33.03
C SER A 321 -23.39 -19.64 31.59
N PRO A 322 -22.32 -19.57 30.72
CA PRO A 322 -22.48 -19.26 29.31
C PRO A 322 -23.49 -20.18 28.64
N ASN A 323 -24.45 -19.60 27.92
CA ASN A 323 -25.37 -20.33 27.05
C ASN A 323 -25.00 -20.03 25.61
N PHE A 324 -24.56 -21.06 24.87
CA PHE A 324 -24.08 -20.97 23.51
C PHE A 324 -25.26 -21.05 22.53
N SER A 325 -25.39 -20.04 21.65
CA SER A 325 -26.43 -19.99 20.62
C SER A 325 -26.13 -20.82 19.39
N GLY A 326 -24.86 -21.08 19.13
CA GLY A 326 -24.35 -21.67 17.88
C GLY A 326 -24.28 -20.68 16.72
N GLU A 327 -24.66 -19.41 16.93
CA GLU A 327 -24.49 -18.34 15.95
C GLU A 327 -23.09 -17.75 16.07
N ARG A 328 -22.57 -17.24 14.94
CA ARG A 328 -21.28 -16.54 14.89
C ARG A 328 -21.46 -15.13 14.40
N GLU A 329 -20.64 -14.23 14.88
CA GLU A 329 -20.71 -12.81 14.62
C GLU A 329 -19.31 -12.20 14.69
N ASN A 330 -19.00 -11.24 13.83
CA ASN A 330 -17.78 -10.45 13.89
C ASN A 330 -17.96 -9.18 14.75
N PHE A 331 -16.89 -8.44 14.96
CA PHE A 331 -16.96 -7.22 15.76
C PHE A 331 -17.81 -6.12 15.12
N SER A 332 -17.80 -6.00 13.79
CA SER A 332 -18.59 -5.00 13.06
C SER A 332 -20.08 -5.22 13.29
N ASP A 333 -20.56 -6.44 13.09
CA ASP A 333 -21.96 -6.81 13.29
C ASP A 333 -22.34 -6.66 14.76
N PHE A 334 -21.49 -7.14 15.68
CA PHE A 334 -21.73 -7.04 17.11
C PHE A 334 -21.85 -5.59 17.58
N LEU A 335 -20.97 -4.68 17.13
CA LEU A 335 -21.05 -3.25 17.49
C LEU A 335 -22.30 -2.57 16.90
N SER A 336 -22.72 -2.97 15.69
CA SER A 336 -23.88 -2.39 15.01
C SER A 336 -25.23 -2.87 15.54
N ASP A 337 -25.27 -4.03 16.23
CA ASP A 337 -26.48 -4.61 16.78
C ASP A 337 -26.98 -3.76 18.00
N THR A 338 -27.85 -2.79 17.73
CA THR A 338 -28.46 -1.95 18.74
C THR A 338 -29.37 -2.77 19.64
N SER A 339 -29.16 -2.71 20.95
CA SER A 339 -30.02 -3.37 21.90
C SER A 339 -31.50 -2.91 21.72
N PRO A 340 -32.50 -3.78 21.92
CA PRO A 340 -33.91 -3.43 21.76
C PRO A 340 -34.36 -2.18 22.55
N GLN A 341 -33.63 -1.79 23.59
CA GLN A 341 -33.95 -0.61 24.42
C GLN A 341 -33.54 0.71 23.71
N GLU A 342 -32.43 0.76 23.00
CA GLU A 342 -32.01 1.97 22.24
C GLU A 342 -32.85 2.18 20.98
N ALA A 343 -33.37 1.11 20.38
CA ALA A 343 -34.29 1.19 19.24
C ALA A 343 -35.69 1.75 19.61
N GLU A 344 -36.12 1.65 20.88
CA GLU A 344 -37.37 2.29 21.37
C GLU A 344 -37.19 3.77 21.69
N GLU A 345 -36.04 4.20 22.21
CA GLU A 345 -35.74 5.63 22.45
C GLU A 345 -35.58 6.44 21.17
N MET A 346 -34.99 5.87 20.11
CA MET A 346 -34.90 6.54 18.80
C MET A 346 -36.25 6.66 18.06
N LYS A 347 -37.27 5.91 18.43
CA LYS A 347 -38.64 6.06 17.88
C LYS A 347 -39.49 7.09 18.60
N LEU A 348 -39.00 7.65 19.69
CA LEU A 348 -39.70 8.64 20.53
C LEU A 348 -39.16 10.08 20.40
N CYS A 349 -38.12 10.30 19.59
CA CYS A 349 -37.64 11.58 19.11
C CYS A 349 -38.02 11.78 17.65
#